data_92941e9c23abf9a10330e56f1c8149f8
#
_entry.id   92941e9c23abf9a10330e56f1c8149f8
#
_cell.length_a   1.000
_cell.length_b   1.000
_cell.length_c   1.000
_cell.angle_alpha   90.00
_cell.angle_beta   90.00
_cell.angle_gamma   90.00
#
_symmetry.space_group_name_H-M   'P 1'
#
loop_
_entity.id
_entity.type
_entity.pdbx_description
1 polymer ?
#
loop_
_entity_poly.entity_id
_entity_poly.type
_entity_poly.pdbx_seq_one_letter_code
_entity_poly.pdbx_strand_id
1 'polypeptide(L)'
;MRFTVPIIIITFCVLFKSIVNRKPKSYPDAEFLERERQANLTPKKDISGLPYIKVPAEELPLDVPTTSDETKERQETIRSMAEKKVLNLTGQTNTDLKIQYGAANLNILSAADGNYTKLVQAISYLAGDYMDNQHIEEAKTLLEYGISIGTDSKRNYLMLASIYKEEGRADKINDLIDSASHIDSLLRDSIVSSLKNLMD
;
A
#
# COMPACT_ATOMS: atom_id res chain seq x y z
N MET A 1 10.90 -52.74 41.46
CA MET A 1 10.02 -51.75 40.77
C MET A 1 9.64 -50.55 41.63
N ARG A 2 10.39 -50.07 42.61
CA ARG A 2 9.99 -48.97 43.55
C ARG A 2 10.69 -47.62 43.29
N PHE A 3 11.67 -47.55 42.39
CA PHE A 3 12.46 -46.35 42.16
C PHE A 3 12.21 -45.67 40.82
N THR A 4 11.40 -46.25 39.95
CA THR A 4 11.12 -45.71 38.59
C THR A 4 10.19 -44.49 38.60
N VAL A 5 9.20 -44.48 39.50
CA VAL A 5 8.20 -43.37 39.61
C VAL A 5 8.87 -42.08 40.08
N PRO A 6 9.72 -42.03 41.14
CA PRO A 6 10.38 -40.81 41.57
C PRO A 6 11.36 -40.28 40.52
N ILE A 7 12.05 -41.14 39.74
CA ILE A 7 12.94 -40.73 38.66
C ILE A 7 12.14 -40.02 37.55
N ILE A 8 10.99 -40.55 37.14
CA ILE A 8 10.13 -39.96 36.12
C ILE A 8 9.63 -38.57 36.58
N ILE A 9 9.22 -38.44 37.86
CA ILE A 9 8.77 -37.15 38.40
C ILE A 9 9.90 -36.12 38.42
N ILE A 10 11.08 -36.51 38.85
CA ILE A 10 12.25 -35.62 38.89
C ILE A 10 12.63 -35.17 37.46
N THR A 11 12.66 -36.11 36.51
CA THR A 11 12.97 -35.80 35.10
C THR A 11 11.91 -34.84 34.51
N PHE A 12 10.63 -35.08 34.81
CA PHE A 12 9.53 -34.19 34.38
C PHE A 12 9.67 -32.80 35.00
N CYS A 13 9.97 -32.70 36.30
CA CYS A 13 10.19 -31.42 36.99
C CYS A 13 11.39 -30.65 36.41
N VAL A 14 12.48 -31.35 36.10
CA VAL A 14 13.69 -30.76 35.51
C VAL A 14 13.40 -30.27 34.07
N LEU A 15 12.73 -31.07 33.25
CA LEU A 15 12.30 -30.69 31.91
C LEU A 15 11.31 -29.54 31.94
N PHE A 16 10.30 -29.58 32.83
CA PHE A 16 9.30 -28.50 33.00
C PHE A 16 9.99 -27.20 33.43
N LYS A 17 10.91 -27.28 34.42
CA LYS A 17 11.68 -26.11 34.86
C LYS A 17 12.61 -25.58 33.75
N SER A 18 13.16 -26.44 32.89
CA SER A 18 13.93 -26.04 31.73
C SER A 18 13.10 -25.38 30.65
N ILE A 19 11.82 -25.80 30.48
CA ILE A 19 10.88 -25.19 29.53
C ILE A 19 10.39 -23.85 30.07
N VAL A 20 10.02 -23.77 31.36
CA VAL A 20 9.54 -22.54 32.00
C VAL A 20 10.63 -21.50 32.17
N ASN A 21 11.89 -21.92 32.42
CA ASN A 21 13.06 -21.03 32.53
C ASN A 21 13.73 -20.73 31.19
N ARG A 22 13.24 -21.23 30.07
CA ARG A 22 13.61 -20.65 28.76
C ARG A 22 13.16 -19.21 28.79
N LYS A 23 14.06 -18.30 29.19
CA LYS A 23 13.87 -16.87 28.96
C LYS A 23 13.42 -16.73 27.51
N PRO A 24 12.25 -16.17 27.23
CA PRO A 24 11.92 -15.88 25.84
C PRO A 24 13.09 -15.06 25.31
N LYS A 25 13.65 -15.46 24.16
CA LYS A 25 14.66 -14.69 23.44
C LYS A 25 14.18 -13.25 23.40
N SER A 26 15.03 -12.33 23.84
CA SER A 26 14.86 -10.89 23.98
C SER A 26 13.63 -10.38 23.25
N TYR A 27 12.68 -9.84 24.01
CA TYR A 27 11.47 -9.27 23.45
C TYR A 27 11.87 -8.14 22.49
N PRO A 28 11.61 -8.25 21.18
CA PRO A 28 11.50 -7.08 20.34
C PRO A 28 10.49 -6.10 20.95
N ASP A 29 9.62 -6.62 21.81
CA ASP A 29 8.51 -5.94 22.48
C ASP A 29 8.93 -4.80 23.39
N ALA A 30 10.05 -4.87 24.11
CA ALA A 30 10.42 -3.81 25.05
C ALA A 30 10.88 -2.54 24.31
N GLU A 31 11.63 -2.68 23.24
CA GLU A 31 12.06 -1.56 22.39
C GLU A 31 10.86 -1.02 21.61
N PHE A 32 10.03 -1.90 21.07
CA PHE A 32 8.80 -1.53 20.40
C PHE A 32 7.82 -0.80 21.33
N LEU A 33 7.59 -1.33 22.54
CA LEU A 33 6.70 -0.70 23.52
C LEU A 33 7.21 0.68 23.97
N GLU A 34 8.53 0.83 24.15
CA GLU A 34 9.09 2.13 24.50
C GLU A 34 8.96 3.11 23.33
N ARG A 35 9.19 2.67 22.08
CA ARG A 35 8.98 3.47 20.88
C ARG A 35 7.51 3.89 20.75
N GLU A 36 6.55 2.97 20.98
CA GLU A 36 5.12 3.28 20.99
C GLU A 36 4.76 4.28 22.09
N ARG A 37 5.35 4.13 23.29
CA ARG A 37 5.12 5.07 24.40
C ARG A 37 5.60 6.47 24.04
N GLN A 38 6.79 6.62 23.46
CA GLN A 38 7.34 7.88 22.99
C GLN A 38 6.47 8.48 21.88
N ALA A 39 6.04 7.65 20.92
CA ALA A 39 5.15 8.04 19.83
C ALA A 39 3.83 8.64 20.36
N ASN A 40 3.24 8.00 21.37
CA ASN A 40 1.98 8.46 21.97
C ASN A 40 2.14 9.77 22.77
N LEU A 41 3.34 10.10 23.25
CA LEU A 41 3.64 11.35 23.94
C LEU A 41 4.03 12.50 22.98
N THR A 42 4.20 12.21 21.69
CA THR A 42 4.60 13.24 20.70
C THR A 42 3.47 14.27 20.55
N PRO A 43 3.78 15.58 20.76
CA PRO A 43 2.80 16.65 20.59
C PRO A 43 2.27 16.73 19.17
N LYS A 44 1.02 17.20 19.04
CA LYS A 44 0.40 17.47 17.75
C LYS A 44 1.23 18.50 16.96
N LYS A 45 1.56 18.18 15.70
CA LYS A 45 2.23 19.08 14.78
C LYS A 45 1.26 19.54 13.67
N ASP A 46 1.61 20.61 12.98
CA ASP A 46 0.89 21.03 11.80
C ASP A 46 1.11 20.04 10.64
N ILE A 47 0.02 19.64 10.01
CA ILE A 47 -0.01 18.73 8.87
C ILE A 47 -0.61 19.38 7.62
N SER A 48 -0.84 20.70 7.63
CA SER A 48 -1.43 21.42 6.51
C SER A 48 -0.52 21.47 5.28
N GLY A 49 0.79 21.46 5.50
CA GLY A 49 1.82 21.50 4.45
C GLY A 49 2.20 20.14 3.87
N LEU A 50 1.50 19.05 4.20
CA LEU A 50 1.79 17.75 3.61
C LEU A 50 1.46 17.71 2.12
N PRO A 51 2.11 16.83 1.33
CA PRO A 51 1.90 16.71 -0.11
C PRO A 51 0.57 16.00 -0.42
N TYR A 52 -0.54 16.63 -0.04
CA TYR A 52 -1.85 16.11 -0.37
C TYR A 52 -2.07 16.06 -1.88
N ILE A 53 -2.53 14.91 -2.34
CA ILE A 53 -2.86 14.67 -3.75
C ILE A 53 -4.17 15.39 -4.07
N LYS A 54 -4.11 16.27 -5.09
CA LYS A 54 -5.31 16.87 -5.70
C LYS A 54 -5.74 16.01 -6.86
N VAL A 55 -6.93 15.43 -6.78
CA VAL A 55 -7.49 14.60 -7.85
C VAL A 55 -8.10 15.50 -8.91
N PRO A 56 -7.59 15.52 -10.15
CA PRO A 56 -8.11 16.35 -11.23
C PRO A 56 -9.32 15.68 -11.90
N ALA A 57 -10.44 15.57 -11.18
CA ALA A 57 -11.59 14.78 -11.62
C ALA A 57 -12.14 15.24 -12.98
N GLU A 58 -12.03 16.54 -13.30
CA GLU A 58 -12.48 17.11 -14.58
C GLU A 58 -11.58 16.75 -15.77
N GLU A 59 -10.32 16.36 -15.50
CA GLU A 59 -9.34 16.01 -16.52
C GLU A 59 -9.28 14.49 -16.75
N LEU A 60 -9.81 13.70 -15.81
CA LEU A 60 -9.83 12.25 -15.89
C LEU A 60 -11.05 11.76 -16.67
N PRO A 61 -10.95 10.65 -17.42
CA PRO A 61 -12.03 10.13 -18.26
C PRO A 61 -13.11 9.43 -17.42
N LEU A 62 -13.83 10.18 -16.57
CA LEU A 62 -14.84 9.66 -15.66
C LEU A 62 -16.27 9.69 -16.24
N ASP A 63 -16.44 10.21 -17.46
CA ASP A 63 -17.75 10.34 -18.11
C ASP A 63 -17.95 9.33 -19.27
N VAL A 64 -17.10 8.30 -19.34
CA VAL A 64 -17.27 7.23 -20.34
C VAL A 64 -18.61 6.54 -20.09
N PRO A 65 -19.50 6.49 -21.10
CA PRO A 65 -20.82 5.89 -20.96
C PRO A 65 -20.72 4.39 -20.63
N THR A 66 -21.47 3.95 -19.63
CA THR A 66 -21.51 2.55 -19.23
C THR A 66 -22.89 2.14 -18.72
N THR A 67 -23.26 0.89 -18.93
CA THR A 67 -24.47 0.29 -18.35
C THR A 67 -24.15 -0.45 -17.03
N SER A 68 -22.87 -0.69 -16.74
CA SER A 68 -22.45 -1.34 -15.49
C SER A 68 -22.56 -0.39 -14.30
N ASP A 69 -23.30 -0.78 -13.29
CA ASP A 69 -23.43 0.00 -12.06
C ASP A 69 -22.12 0.01 -11.27
N GLU A 70 -21.33 -1.06 -11.34
CA GLU A 70 -20.00 -1.13 -10.72
C GLU A 70 -19.02 -0.15 -11.35
N THR A 71 -19.04 -0.01 -12.67
CA THR A 71 -18.20 0.96 -13.39
C THR A 71 -18.60 2.38 -13.02
N LYS A 72 -19.90 2.69 -12.94
CA LYS A 72 -20.40 4.00 -12.46
C LYS A 72 -19.96 4.30 -11.03
N GLU A 73 -20.05 3.30 -10.13
CA GLU A 73 -19.58 3.45 -8.74
C GLU A 73 -18.08 3.78 -8.66
N ARG A 74 -17.27 3.16 -9.52
CA ARG A 74 -15.83 3.42 -9.60
C ARG A 74 -15.56 4.85 -10.12
N GLN A 75 -16.26 5.27 -11.17
CA GLN A 75 -16.19 6.66 -11.68
C GLN A 75 -16.54 7.67 -10.58
N GLU A 76 -17.64 7.45 -9.86
CA GLU A 76 -18.08 8.32 -8.77
C GLU A 76 -17.13 8.27 -7.56
N THR A 77 -16.57 7.13 -7.27
CA THR A 77 -15.54 7.00 -6.22
C THR A 77 -14.34 7.89 -6.50
N ILE A 78 -13.80 7.85 -7.73
CA ILE A 78 -12.66 8.71 -8.11
C ILE A 78 -13.09 10.18 -8.06
N ARG A 79 -14.25 10.54 -8.60
CA ARG A 79 -14.77 11.92 -8.58
C ARG A 79 -14.89 12.46 -7.15
N SER A 80 -15.43 11.65 -6.25
CA SER A 80 -15.57 12.04 -4.84
C SER A 80 -14.25 12.30 -4.12
N MET A 81 -13.11 11.81 -4.64
CA MET A 81 -11.80 12.05 -4.02
C MET A 81 -11.28 13.47 -4.29
N ALA A 82 -11.81 14.20 -5.28
CA ALA A 82 -11.43 15.59 -5.53
C ALA A 82 -11.72 16.51 -4.34
N GLU A 83 -12.73 16.19 -3.55
CA GLU A 83 -13.13 16.98 -2.37
C GLU A 83 -12.51 16.48 -1.05
N LYS A 84 -11.76 15.38 -1.09
CA LYS A 84 -11.19 14.73 0.10
C LYS A 84 -9.70 14.98 0.23
N LYS A 85 -9.21 14.90 1.46
CA LYS A 85 -7.78 14.82 1.69
C LYS A 85 -7.30 13.43 1.28
N VAL A 86 -6.40 13.37 0.33
CA VAL A 86 -5.77 12.15 -0.19
C VAL A 86 -4.29 12.28 0.05
N LEU A 87 -3.66 11.30 0.69
CA LEU A 87 -2.24 11.33 1.01
C LEU A 87 -1.66 9.93 0.90
N ASN A 88 -0.57 9.79 0.16
CA ASN A 88 0.16 8.53 0.06
C ASN A 88 1.12 8.40 1.24
N LEU A 89 0.86 7.45 2.13
CA LEU A 89 1.70 7.12 3.27
C LEU A 89 2.30 5.70 3.17
N THR A 90 2.39 5.17 1.95
CA THR A 90 3.01 3.87 1.69
C THR A 90 4.41 3.80 2.32
N GLY A 91 4.73 2.68 2.97
CA GLY A 91 6.00 2.48 3.66
C GLY A 91 6.05 3.04 5.10
N GLN A 92 5.07 3.82 5.56
CA GLN A 92 5.05 4.39 6.91
C GLN A 92 4.14 3.58 7.85
N THR A 93 4.64 3.31 9.06
CA THR A 93 3.85 2.68 10.12
C THR A 93 3.09 3.72 10.95
N ASN A 94 2.05 3.28 11.66
CA ASN A 94 1.33 4.16 12.60
C ASN A 94 2.25 4.76 13.67
N THR A 95 3.27 4.03 14.11
CA THR A 95 4.26 4.52 15.07
C THR A 95 5.11 5.63 14.46
N ASP A 96 5.54 5.48 13.19
CA ASP A 96 6.28 6.52 12.46
C ASP A 96 5.44 7.79 12.33
N LEU A 97 4.19 7.66 11.93
CA LEU A 97 3.25 8.79 11.80
C LEU A 97 3.03 9.52 13.13
N LYS A 98 2.89 8.78 14.25
CA LYS A 98 2.77 9.39 15.57
C LYS A 98 4.04 10.16 15.95
N ILE A 99 5.23 9.57 15.75
CA ILE A 99 6.52 10.21 16.05
C ILE A 99 6.73 11.46 15.19
N GLN A 100 6.39 11.38 13.91
CA GLN A 100 6.63 12.44 12.96
C GLN A 100 5.63 13.59 13.11
N TYR A 101 4.34 13.29 13.30
CA TYR A 101 3.25 14.27 13.22
C TYR A 101 2.45 14.44 14.52
N GLY A 102 2.70 13.61 15.53
CA GLY A 102 1.96 13.58 16.79
C GLY A 102 0.76 12.62 16.76
N ALA A 103 0.56 11.95 17.89
CA ALA A 103 -0.50 10.93 18.03
C ALA A 103 -1.91 11.47 17.71
N ALA A 104 -2.19 12.74 18.02
CA ALA A 104 -3.48 13.37 17.76
C ALA A 104 -3.80 13.55 16.25
N ASN A 105 -2.82 13.43 15.36
CA ASN A 105 -3.02 13.52 13.92
C ASN A 105 -3.25 12.14 13.26
N LEU A 106 -3.02 11.03 13.98
CA LEU A 106 -3.07 9.71 13.40
C LEU A 106 -4.38 9.42 12.65
N ASN A 107 -5.53 9.73 13.27
CA ASN A 107 -6.83 9.48 12.64
C ASN A 107 -7.02 10.27 11.34
N ILE A 108 -6.54 11.52 11.29
CA ILE A 108 -6.64 12.37 10.09
C ILE A 108 -5.74 11.81 8.98
N LEU A 109 -4.51 11.43 9.33
CA LEU A 109 -3.55 10.85 8.40
C LEU A 109 -4.01 9.49 7.87
N SER A 110 -4.49 8.60 8.76
CA SER A 110 -5.03 7.30 8.36
C SER A 110 -6.28 7.43 7.47
N ALA A 111 -7.14 8.44 7.71
CA ALA A 111 -8.27 8.70 6.83
C ALA A 111 -7.82 9.18 5.44
N ALA A 112 -6.79 10.04 5.36
CA ALA A 112 -6.26 10.52 4.10
C ALA A 112 -5.55 9.40 3.32
N ASP A 113 -4.83 8.51 3.98
CA ASP A 113 -4.23 7.30 3.41
C ASP A 113 -5.29 6.29 2.96
N GLY A 114 -6.34 6.10 3.75
CA GLY A 114 -7.50 5.29 3.36
C GLY A 114 -8.20 5.82 2.09
N ASN A 115 -8.25 7.15 1.90
CA ASN A 115 -8.75 7.75 0.67
C ASN A 115 -7.80 7.49 -0.51
N TYR A 116 -6.47 7.54 -0.29
CA TYR A 116 -5.48 7.18 -1.30
C TYR A 116 -5.64 5.72 -1.74
N THR A 117 -5.75 4.80 -0.79
CA THR A 117 -5.97 3.38 -1.09
C THR A 117 -7.23 3.16 -1.93
N LYS A 118 -8.35 3.81 -1.56
CA LYS A 118 -9.61 3.74 -2.34
C LYS A 118 -9.45 4.31 -3.74
N LEU A 119 -8.75 5.44 -3.88
CA LEU A 119 -8.47 6.05 -5.18
C LEU A 119 -7.69 5.11 -6.09
N VAL A 120 -6.58 4.56 -5.61
CA VAL A 120 -5.72 3.63 -6.38
C VAL A 120 -6.49 2.37 -6.78
N GLN A 121 -7.32 1.82 -5.89
CA GLN A 121 -8.16 0.68 -6.19
C GLN A 121 -9.20 1.00 -7.25
N ALA A 122 -9.91 2.13 -7.11
CA ALA A 122 -10.91 2.56 -8.09
C ALA A 122 -10.29 2.79 -9.48
N ILE A 123 -9.11 3.43 -9.56
CA ILE A 123 -8.35 3.60 -10.81
C ILE A 123 -8.02 2.23 -11.42
N SER A 124 -7.50 1.30 -10.62
CA SER A 124 -7.09 -0.02 -11.10
C SER A 124 -8.24 -0.83 -11.69
N TYR A 125 -9.40 -0.80 -11.02
CA TYR A 125 -10.57 -1.54 -11.48
C TYR A 125 -11.25 -0.83 -12.66
N LEU A 126 -11.39 0.50 -12.61
CA LEU A 126 -11.98 1.27 -13.70
C LEU A 126 -11.17 1.17 -14.99
N ALA A 127 -9.84 1.23 -14.88
CA ALA A 127 -8.97 1.02 -16.04
C ALA A 127 -9.13 -0.39 -16.62
N GLY A 128 -9.28 -1.41 -15.78
CA GLY A 128 -9.60 -2.77 -16.24
C GLY A 128 -10.95 -2.83 -16.99
N ASP A 129 -12.01 -2.22 -16.42
CA ASP A 129 -13.31 -2.14 -17.09
C ASP A 129 -13.22 -1.47 -18.46
N TYR A 130 -12.43 -0.40 -18.54
CA TYR A 130 -12.24 0.35 -19.79
C TYR A 130 -11.48 -0.49 -20.82
N MET A 131 -10.43 -1.21 -20.42
CA MET A 131 -9.74 -2.14 -21.32
C MET A 131 -10.66 -3.23 -21.85
N ASP A 132 -11.47 -3.83 -20.98
CA ASP A 132 -12.43 -4.90 -21.35
C ASP A 132 -13.50 -4.38 -22.33
N ASN A 133 -13.83 -3.08 -22.30
CA ASN A 133 -14.79 -2.42 -23.18
C ASN A 133 -14.13 -1.64 -24.35
N GLN A 134 -12.85 -1.86 -24.63
CA GLN A 134 -12.08 -1.26 -25.74
C GLN A 134 -11.86 0.27 -25.61
N HIS A 135 -12.03 0.83 -24.42
CA HIS A 135 -11.69 2.22 -24.09
C HIS A 135 -10.22 2.33 -23.64
N ILE A 136 -9.30 1.99 -24.55
CA ILE A 136 -7.88 1.83 -24.23
C ILE A 136 -7.19 3.15 -23.86
N GLU A 137 -7.51 4.24 -24.57
CA GLU A 137 -6.94 5.57 -24.30
C GLU A 137 -7.38 6.12 -22.95
N GLU A 138 -8.64 5.90 -22.57
CA GLU A 138 -9.17 6.28 -21.27
C GLU A 138 -8.55 5.44 -20.16
N ALA A 139 -8.38 4.14 -20.37
CA ALA A 139 -7.67 3.26 -19.43
C ALA A 139 -6.22 3.71 -19.25
N LYS A 140 -5.52 4.03 -20.33
CA LYS A 140 -4.14 4.55 -20.32
C LYS A 140 -4.04 5.82 -19.49
N THR A 141 -4.91 6.78 -19.72
CA THR A 141 -4.94 8.06 -18.98
C THR A 141 -5.11 7.84 -17.47
N LEU A 142 -6.04 6.95 -17.07
CA LEU A 142 -6.23 6.60 -15.66
C LEU A 142 -5.00 5.94 -15.05
N LEU A 143 -4.38 5.01 -15.77
CA LEU A 143 -3.21 4.30 -15.30
C LEU A 143 -1.99 5.21 -15.19
N GLU A 144 -1.75 6.09 -16.17
CA GLU A 144 -0.70 7.11 -16.11
C GLU A 144 -0.88 8.03 -14.91
N TYR A 145 -2.12 8.47 -14.64
CA TYR A 145 -2.43 9.23 -13.44
C TYR A 145 -2.12 8.41 -12.17
N GLY A 146 -2.55 7.14 -12.10
CA GLY A 146 -2.25 6.25 -10.98
C GLY A 146 -0.74 6.13 -10.70
N ILE A 147 0.09 6.00 -11.75
CA ILE A 147 1.56 5.97 -11.63
C ILE A 147 2.08 7.32 -11.13
N SER A 148 1.58 8.44 -11.64
CA SER A 148 2.05 9.79 -11.28
C SER A 148 1.83 10.12 -9.80
N ILE A 149 0.81 9.54 -9.17
CA ILE A 149 0.55 9.69 -7.73
C ILE A 149 1.26 8.66 -6.85
N GLY A 150 2.16 7.86 -7.43
CA GLY A 150 3.06 6.96 -6.71
C GLY A 150 2.39 5.66 -6.25
N THR A 151 1.50 5.08 -7.05
CA THR A 151 0.90 3.77 -6.72
C THR A 151 1.95 2.67 -6.67
N ASP A 152 1.78 1.72 -5.76
CA ASP A 152 2.52 0.45 -5.73
C ASP A 152 1.69 -0.74 -6.24
N SER A 153 0.58 -0.46 -6.92
CA SER A 153 -0.27 -1.48 -7.53
C SER A 153 0.43 -2.14 -8.72
N LYS A 154 0.95 -3.33 -8.54
CA LYS A 154 1.54 -4.13 -9.62
C LYS A 154 0.60 -4.27 -10.82
N ARG A 155 -0.71 -4.40 -10.57
CA ARG A 155 -1.73 -4.49 -11.62
C ARG A 155 -1.71 -3.24 -12.51
N ASN A 156 -1.63 -2.03 -11.93
CA ASN A 156 -1.61 -0.79 -12.70
C ASN A 156 -0.38 -0.72 -13.61
N TYR A 157 0.79 -1.07 -13.08
CA TYR A 157 2.03 -1.12 -13.86
C TYR A 157 1.94 -2.09 -15.04
N LEU A 158 1.42 -3.30 -14.80
CA LEU A 158 1.34 -4.32 -15.84
C LEU A 158 0.28 -4.00 -16.91
N MET A 159 -0.87 -3.46 -16.53
CA MET A 159 -1.88 -3.01 -17.50
C MET A 159 -1.34 -1.89 -18.38
N LEU A 160 -0.69 -0.87 -17.79
CA LEU A 160 -0.11 0.22 -18.57
C LEU A 160 1.04 -0.25 -19.48
N ALA A 161 1.89 -1.15 -18.97
CA ALA A 161 2.95 -1.74 -19.76
C ALA A 161 2.44 -2.59 -20.93
N SER A 162 1.30 -3.31 -20.75
CA SER A 162 0.68 -4.04 -21.87
C SER A 162 0.16 -3.11 -22.96
N ILE A 163 -0.45 -1.99 -22.59
CA ILE A 163 -0.88 -0.96 -23.54
C ILE A 163 0.34 -0.41 -24.30
N TYR A 164 1.40 -0.02 -23.62
CA TYR A 164 2.62 0.47 -24.27
C TYR A 164 3.31 -0.57 -25.16
N LYS A 165 3.26 -1.86 -24.78
CA LYS A 165 3.79 -2.95 -25.61
C LYS A 165 3.00 -3.09 -26.93
N GLU A 166 1.67 -3.00 -26.87
CA GLU A 166 0.81 -3.03 -28.06
C GLU A 166 1.01 -1.80 -28.95
N GLU A 167 1.30 -0.64 -28.37
CA GLU A 167 1.66 0.58 -29.10
C GLU A 167 3.10 0.56 -29.66
N GLY A 168 3.92 -0.45 -29.36
CA GLY A 168 5.34 -0.52 -29.73
C GLY A 168 6.24 0.48 -28.96
N ARG A 169 5.79 0.97 -27.80
CA ARG A 169 6.44 1.99 -26.99
C ARG A 169 7.34 1.39 -25.88
N ALA A 170 8.39 0.68 -26.29
CA ALA A 170 9.38 0.12 -25.36
C ALA A 170 10.07 1.20 -24.48
N ASP A 171 10.23 2.42 -25.01
CA ASP A 171 10.70 3.59 -24.27
C ASP A 171 9.86 3.85 -23.01
N LYS A 172 8.54 3.81 -23.14
CA LYS A 172 7.60 4.04 -22.03
C LYS A 172 7.62 2.93 -20.99
N ILE A 173 7.89 1.69 -21.40
CA ILE A 173 8.04 0.59 -20.44
C ILE A 173 9.32 0.80 -19.60
N ASN A 174 10.39 1.33 -20.18
CA ASN A 174 11.58 1.70 -19.41
C ASN A 174 11.29 2.83 -18.42
N ASP A 175 10.50 3.85 -18.80
CA ASP A 175 10.05 4.91 -17.89
C ASP A 175 9.25 4.32 -16.71
N LEU A 176 8.41 3.30 -16.96
CA LEU A 176 7.69 2.59 -15.88
C LEU A 176 8.62 1.81 -14.95
N ILE A 177 9.65 1.15 -15.49
CA ILE A 177 10.64 0.44 -14.69
C ILE A 177 11.40 1.43 -13.79
N ASP A 178 11.79 2.58 -14.32
CA ASP A 178 12.45 3.62 -13.54
C ASP A 178 11.51 4.14 -12.42
N SER A 179 10.28 4.51 -12.75
CA SER A 179 9.27 4.94 -11.78
C SER A 179 9.06 3.89 -10.68
N ALA A 180 8.93 2.62 -11.07
CA ALA A 180 8.74 1.51 -10.12
C ALA A 180 9.94 1.31 -9.19
N SER A 181 11.17 1.61 -9.67
CA SER A 181 12.39 1.45 -8.88
C SER A 181 12.50 2.42 -7.70
N HIS A 182 11.76 3.53 -7.75
CA HIS A 182 11.78 4.60 -6.76
C HIS A 182 10.63 4.51 -5.73
N ILE A 183 9.69 3.58 -5.87
CA ILE A 183 8.60 3.44 -4.89
C ILE A 183 9.12 2.82 -3.57
N ASP A 184 8.65 3.36 -2.45
CA ASP A 184 8.94 2.81 -1.12
C ASP A 184 7.88 1.75 -0.73
N SER A 185 7.96 0.59 -1.38
CA SER A 185 7.03 -0.52 -1.14
C SER A 185 7.74 -1.87 -1.22
N LEU A 186 7.26 -2.83 -0.46
CA LEU A 186 7.70 -4.23 -0.53
C LEU A 186 7.42 -4.88 -1.90
N LEU A 187 6.53 -4.28 -2.70
CA LEU A 187 6.17 -4.78 -4.03
C LEU A 187 7.12 -4.29 -5.13
N ARG A 188 7.99 -3.30 -4.85
CA ARG A 188 8.91 -2.69 -5.80
C ARG A 188 9.65 -3.72 -6.67
N ASP A 189 10.37 -4.63 -6.06
CA ASP A 189 11.21 -5.59 -6.78
C ASP A 189 10.38 -6.56 -7.64
N SER A 190 9.18 -6.91 -7.15
CA SER A 190 8.22 -7.74 -7.90
C SER A 190 7.65 -7.00 -9.12
N ILE A 191 7.38 -5.70 -9.00
CA ILE A 191 6.89 -4.86 -10.10
C ILE A 191 7.99 -4.74 -11.16
N VAL A 192 9.18 -4.30 -10.76
CA VAL A 192 10.34 -4.14 -11.66
C VAL A 192 10.67 -5.42 -12.41
N SER A 193 10.72 -6.57 -11.71
CA SER A 193 10.98 -7.86 -12.33
C SER A 193 9.91 -8.22 -13.36
N SER A 194 8.63 -7.97 -13.04
CA SER A 194 7.53 -8.31 -13.96
C SER A 194 7.51 -7.42 -15.21
N LEU A 195 7.86 -6.13 -15.07
CA LEU A 195 7.98 -5.21 -16.21
C LEU A 195 9.13 -5.62 -17.14
N LYS A 196 10.28 -6.01 -16.59
CA LYS A 196 11.41 -6.51 -17.40
C LYS A 196 11.04 -7.77 -18.17
N ASN A 197 10.38 -8.73 -17.52
CA ASN A 197 9.93 -9.97 -18.20
C ASN A 197 8.89 -9.71 -19.31
N LEU A 198 8.18 -8.58 -19.27
CA LEU A 198 7.23 -8.21 -20.33
C LEU A 198 7.94 -7.68 -21.56
N MET A 199 9.18 -7.18 -21.45
CA MET A 199 9.98 -6.66 -22.56
C MET A 199 10.69 -7.76 -23.34
N ASP A 200 10.95 -8.90 -22.68
CA ASP A 200 11.54 -10.09 -23.32
C ASP A 200 10.48 -10.84 -24.14
#